data_b6ec9307a1e168718695b23411493bff
#
_entry.id   b6ec9307a1e168718695b23411493bff
#
_cell.length_a   1.000
_cell.length_b   1.000
_cell.length_c   1.000
_cell.angle_alpha   90.00
_cell.angle_beta   90.00
_cell.angle_gamma   90.00
#
_symmetry.space_group_name_H-M   'P 1'
#
loop_
_entity.id
_entity.type
_entity.pdbx_description
1 polymer ?
#
loop_
_entity_poly.entity_id
_entity_poly.type
_entity_poly.pdbx_seq_one_letter_code
_entity_poly.pdbx_strand_id
1 'polypeptide(L)'
;YSKLFPYLKDSAILTSNTSGIPLTDLTVSMPDDIKKRFMITHFFNPPRYMQLLELVRGEHTSDETYNTMADFGESVLGKGIVHAKDTPNFVGNRIGGYGLIITVNLAVEQGLTVEEVDKLTGTICGRPKSATFRTADVVGLDTMKHVTQTTYDKALEDEERDSYSIPEILNILIESDRLGQKTRAGFYKKMDDRSIHSGNFKTGEYSPQGKVRFDCYRIAKDHQKLADKLCAMAYGEDRGSKYFWEI
;
A
#
# COMPACT_ATOMS: atom_id res chain seq x y z
N TYR A 1 -17.72 -16.89 -11.52
CA TYR A 1 -17.33 -16.91 -12.94
C TYR A 1 -18.16 -17.89 -13.78
N SER A 2 -18.61 -19.02 -13.25
CA SER A 2 -19.34 -20.06 -14.01
C SER A 2 -20.53 -19.55 -14.85
N LYS A 3 -21.23 -18.52 -14.37
CA LYS A 3 -22.32 -17.87 -15.11
C LYS A 3 -21.87 -17.12 -16.36
N LEU A 4 -20.58 -16.80 -16.48
CA LEU A 4 -20.02 -16.07 -17.63
C LEU A 4 -19.55 -17.01 -18.75
N PHE A 5 -19.16 -18.24 -18.42
CA PHE A 5 -18.52 -19.14 -19.37
C PHE A 5 -19.33 -19.37 -20.65
N PRO A 6 -20.67 -19.57 -20.61
CA PRO A 6 -21.46 -19.78 -21.83
C PRO A 6 -21.48 -18.58 -22.80
N TYR A 7 -21.08 -17.41 -22.33
CA TYR A 7 -21.10 -16.16 -23.13
C TYR A 7 -19.72 -15.72 -23.59
N LEU A 8 -18.66 -16.40 -23.16
CA LEU A 8 -17.28 -16.06 -23.55
C LEU A 8 -17.01 -16.55 -24.97
N LYS A 9 -16.46 -15.68 -25.81
CA LYS A 9 -15.90 -16.08 -27.10
C LYS A 9 -14.65 -16.95 -26.87
N ASP A 10 -14.35 -17.85 -27.80
CA ASP A 10 -13.15 -18.71 -27.72
C ASP A 10 -11.84 -17.92 -27.65
N SER A 11 -11.82 -16.74 -28.25
CA SER A 11 -10.66 -15.83 -28.22
C SER A 11 -10.64 -14.87 -27.02
N ALA A 12 -11.65 -14.88 -26.15
CA ALA A 12 -11.71 -13.95 -25.04
C ALA A 12 -10.74 -14.34 -23.92
N ILE A 13 -9.95 -13.39 -23.45
CA ILE A 13 -9.15 -13.50 -22.24
C ILE A 13 -9.99 -13.00 -21.06
N LEU A 14 -10.09 -13.81 -20.02
CA LEU A 14 -10.79 -13.47 -18.80
C LEU A 14 -9.76 -13.09 -17.73
N THR A 15 -9.92 -11.93 -17.10
CA THR A 15 -9.01 -11.52 -16.04
C THR A 15 -9.78 -11.15 -14.76
N SER A 16 -9.11 -11.29 -13.62
CA SER A 16 -9.61 -10.83 -12.33
C SER A 16 -8.75 -9.69 -11.82
N ASN A 17 -9.39 -8.71 -11.15
CA ASN A 17 -8.69 -7.62 -10.47
C ASN A 17 -8.65 -7.86 -8.95
N THR A 18 -8.68 -9.12 -8.50
CA THR A 18 -8.54 -9.44 -7.07
C THR A 18 -7.20 -8.98 -6.53
N SER A 19 -7.17 -8.57 -5.27
CA SER A 19 -5.95 -8.11 -4.60
C SER A 19 -5.36 -9.14 -3.64
N GLY A 20 -6.10 -10.21 -3.31
CA GLY A 20 -5.65 -11.15 -2.26
C GLY A 20 -6.27 -12.54 -2.34
N ILE A 21 -7.13 -12.83 -3.35
CA ILE A 21 -7.63 -14.19 -3.58
C ILE A 21 -6.63 -14.87 -4.52
N PRO A 22 -6.01 -16.00 -4.12
CA PRO A 22 -5.10 -16.73 -4.97
C PRO A 22 -5.76 -17.14 -6.30
N LEU A 23 -5.00 -17.12 -7.38
CA LEU A 23 -5.48 -17.54 -8.69
C LEU A 23 -5.86 -19.02 -8.69
N THR A 24 -5.14 -19.84 -7.94
CA THR A 24 -5.45 -21.25 -7.71
C THR A 24 -6.86 -21.43 -7.18
N ASP A 25 -7.29 -20.66 -6.19
CA ASP A 25 -8.65 -20.74 -5.61
C ASP A 25 -9.72 -20.31 -6.62
N LEU A 26 -9.42 -19.30 -7.44
CA LEU A 26 -10.34 -18.81 -8.47
C LEU A 26 -10.58 -19.80 -9.60
N THR A 27 -9.61 -20.64 -9.87
CA THR A 27 -9.63 -21.56 -11.04
C THR A 27 -10.10 -22.98 -10.74
N VAL A 28 -10.32 -23.35 -9.47
CA VAL A 28 -10.69 -24.70 -9.03
C VAL A 28 -11.82 -25.32 -9.88
N SER A 29 -12.87 -24.54 -10.13
CA SER A 29 -14.06 -25.02 -10.87
C SER A 29 -14.12 -24.56 -12.33
N MET A 30 -13.04 -23.97 -12.86
CA MET A 30 -13.02 -23.51 -14.25
C MET A 30 -12.68 -24.65 -15.21
N PRO A 31 -13.32 -24.70 -16.41
CA PRO A 31 -12.89 -25.59 -17.51
C PRO A 31 -11.44 -25.29 -17.93
N ASP A 32 -10.72 -26.31 -18.39
CA ASP A 32 -9.29 -26.20 -18.72
C ASP A 32 -9.00 -25.22 -19.87
N ASP A 33 -9.89 -25.10 -20.83
CA ASP A 33 -9.80 -24.12 -21.90
C ASP A 33 -9.93 -22.67 -21.38
N ILE A 34 -10.75 -22.45 -20.35
CA ILE A 34 -10.89 -21.15 -19.68
C ILE A 34 -9.67 -20.89 -18.79
N LYS A 35 -9.15 -21.88 -18.06
CA LYS A 35 -7.93 -21.71 -17.24
C LYS A 35 -6.74 -21.22 -18.06
N LYS A 36 -6.59 -21.72 -19.31
CA LYS A 36 -5.52 -21.28 -20.23
C LYS A 36 -5.61 -19.80 -20.57
N ARG A 37 -6.83 -19.24 -20.55
CA ARG A 37 -7.15 -17.85 -20.90
C ARG A 37 -7.50 -17.00 -19.69
N PHE A 38 -7.18 -17.47 -18.47
CA PHE A 38 -7.46 -16.77 -17.23
C PHE A 38 -6.16 -16.35 -16.52
N MET A 39 -6.15 -15.11 -16.00
CA MET A 39 -5.05 -14.59 -15.18
C MET A 39 -5.54 -13.44 -14.30
N ILE A 40 -4.68 -12.94 -13.42
CA ILE A 40 -4.96 -11.72 -12.66
C ILE A 40 -4.28 -10.55 -13.34
N THR A 41 -5.04 -9.45 -13.48
CA THR A 41 -4.55 -8.12 -13.86
C THR A 41 -4.90 -7.17 -12.73
N HIS A 42 -3.94 -6.96 -11.81
CA HIS A 42 -4.18 -6.18 -10.61
C HIS A 42 -3.80 -4.72 -10.83
N PHE A 43 -4.82 -3.87 -10.95
CA PHE A 43 -4.69 -2.42 -11.07
C PHE A 43 -4.71 -1.76 -9.71
N PHE A 44 -3.99 -0.64 -9.60
CA PHE A 44 -3.99 0.19 -8.39
C PHE A 44 -4.89 1.42 -8.56
N ASN A 45 -5.61 1.78 -7.51
CA ASN A 45 -6.52 2.93 -7.52
C ASN A 45 -5.79 4.27 -7.36
N PRO A 46 -6.18 5.29 -8.11
CA PRO A 46 -7.14 5.24 -9.23
C PRO A 46 -6.47 4.73 -10.53
N PRO A 47 -7.05 3.71 -11.21
CA PRO A 47 -6.37 2.98 -12.28
C PRO A 47 -6.02 3.85 -13.50
N ARG A 48 -6.72 4.97 -13.69
CA ARG A 48 -6.42 5.92 -14.76
C ARG A 48 -5.05 6.60 -14.59
N TYR A 49 -4.64 6.84 -13.34
CA TYR A 49 -3.43 7.62 -13.03
C TYR A 49 -2.27 6.75 -12.56
N MET A 50 -2.58 5.65 -11.89
CA MET A 50 -1.55 4.73 -11.40
C MET A 50 -0.95 3.94 -12.56
N GLN A 51 0.37 4.03 -12.71
CA GLN A 51 1.09 3.36 -13.79
C GLN A 51 1.29 1.87 -13.55
N LEU A 52 1.38 1.45 -12.28
CA LEU A 52 1.62 0.06 -11.91
C LEU A 52 0.45 -0.84 -12.31
N LEU A 53 0.78 -1.95 -13.00
CA LEU A 53 -0.12 -3.06 -13.29
C LEU A 53 0.62 -4.37 -12.99
N GLU A 54 0.13 -5.13 -12.03
CA GLU A 54 0.66 -6.47 -11.75
C GLU A 54 -0.06 -7.50 -12.61
N LEU A 55 0.72 -8.32 -13.28
CA LEU A 55 0.25 -9.48 -14.02
C LEU A 55 0.63 -10.75 -13.26
N VAL A 56 -0.38 -11.49 -12.81
CA VAL A 56 -0.18 -12.76 -12.10
C VAL A 56 -0.69 -13.89 -12.98
N ARG A 57 0.22 -14.80 -13.33
CA ARG A 57 -0.14 -16.00 -14.07
C ARG A 57 -0.29 -17.21 -13.15
N GLY A 58 -1.28 -18.03 -13.44
CA GLY A 58 -1.42 -19.32 -12.80
C GLY A 58 -0.67 -20.43 -13.54
N GLU A 59 -0.64 -21.61 -12.96
CA GLU A 59 -0.02 -22.80 -13.55
C GLU A 59 -0.56 -23.13 -14.94
N HIS A 60 -1.85 -22.90 -15.18
CA HIS A 60 -2.52 -23.23 -16.43
C HIS A 60 -2.60 -22.06 -17.43
N THR A 61 -2.24 -20.85 -17.04
CA THR A 61 -2.28 -19.68 -17.92
C THR A 61 -1.29 -19.86 -19.07
N SER A 62 -1.77 -19.80 -20.31
CA SER A 62 -0.91 -19.97 -21.50
C SER A 62 0.04 -18.77 -21.68
N ASP A 63 1.20 -19.01 -22.29
CA ASP A 63 2.16 -17.96 -22.63
C ASP A 63 1.56 -16.94 -23.61
N GLU A 64 0.72 -17.40 -24.55
CA GLU A 64 0.01 -16.53 -25.49
C GLU A 64 -0.90 -15.54 -24.75
N THR A 65 -1.73 -16.04 -23.82
CA THR A 65 -2.60 -15.20 -23.00
C THR A 65 -1.80 -14.18 -22.20
N TYR A 66 -0.74 -14.65 -21.54
CA TYR A 66 0.10 -13.81 -20.70
C TYR A 66 0.79 -12.69 -21.48
N ASN A 67 1.44 -13.05 -22.61
CA ASN A 67 2.14 -12.09 -23.47
C ASN A 67 1.17 -11.08 -24.10
N THR A 68 0.00 -11.55 -24.56
CA THR A 68 -1.04 -10.66 -25.09
C THR A 68 -1.47 -9.61 -24.07
N MET A 69 -1.65 -10.01 -22.80
CA MET A 69 -2.03 -9.07 -21.76
C MET A 69 -0.88 -8.15 -21.33
N ALA A 70 0.37 -8.61 -21.37
CA ALA A 70 1.54 -7.76 -21.12
C ALA A 70 1.66 -6.68 -22.22
N ASP A 71 1.62 -7.08 -23.49
CA ASP A 71 1.68 -6.15 -24.63
C ASP A 71 0.52 -5.15 -24.61
N PHE A 72 -0.68 -5.61 -24.30
CA PHE A 72 -1.85 -4.73 -24.14
C PHE A 72 -1.66 -3.73 -22.98
N GLY A 73 -1.17 -4.19 -21.84
CA GLY A 73 -0.89 -3.35 -20.68
C GLY A 73 0.13 -2.25 -20.99
N GLU A 74 1.24 -2.60 -21.62
CA GLU A 74 2.31 -1.66 -21.98
C GLU A 74 1.93 -0.75 -23.14
N SER A 75 1.55 -1.35 -24.29
CA SER A 75 1.43 -0.61 -25.54
C SER A 75 0.11 0.16 -25.67
N VAL A 76 -0.98 -0.37 -25.09
CA VAL A 76 -2.31 0.24 -25.22
C VAL A 76 -2.69 1.04 -23.98
N LEU A 77 -2.44 0.48 -22.78
CA LEU A 77 -2.80 1.15 -21.53
C LEU A 77 -1.70 2.05 -20.97
N GLY A 78 -0.48 1.98 -21.48
CA GLY A 78 0.67 2.76 -21.01
C GLY A 78 1.07 2.43 -19.57
N LYS A 79 0.91 1.17 -19.16
CA LYS A 79 1.23 0.69 -17.80
C LYS A 79 2.69 0.23 -17.69
N GLY A 80 3.25 0.40 -16.51
CA GLY A 80 4.46 -0.30 -16.10
C GLY A 80 4.07 -1.69 -15.57
N ILE A 81 4.47 -2.74 -16.28
CA ILE A 81 4.11 -4.11 -15.94
C ILE A 81 5.06 -4.67 -14.88
N VAL A 82 4.48 -5.25 -13.84
CA VAL A 82 5.19 -6.08 -12.87
C VAL A 82 4.72 -7.53 -13.02
N HIS A 83 5.66 -8.41 -13.34
CA HIS A 83 5.42 -9.86 -13.46
C HIS A 83 5.43 -10.48 -12.06
N ALA A 84 4.24 -10.69 -11.50
CA ALA A 84 4.07 -11.16 -10.13
C ALA A 84 3.76 -12.67 -10.07
N LYS A 85 4.16 -13.29 -8.97
CA LYS A 85 3.77 -14.67 -8.64
C LYS A 85 2.41 -14.68 -7.94
N ASP A 86 1.72 -15.82 -8.00
CA ASP A 86 0.47 -16.06 -7.24
C ASP A 86 0.79 -16.27 -5.74
N THR A 87 1.21 -15.21 -5.09
CA THR A 87 1.54 -15.17 -3.66
C THR A 87 0.62 -14.20 -2.93
N PRO A 88 0.42 -14.33 -1.60
CA PRO A 88 -0.46 -13.44 -0.84
C PRO A 88 -0.11 -11.97 -1.07
N ASN A 89 -1.13 -11.18 -1.46
CA ASN A 89 -1.02 -9.73 -1.73
C ASN A 89 -0.04 -9.34 -2.87
N PHE A 90 0.41 -10.30 -3.67
CA PHE A 90 1.33 -10.13 -4.81
C PHE A 90 2.60 -9.35 -4.43
N VAL A 91 2.95 -8.29 -5.18
CA VAL A 91 4.16 -7.47 -4.97
C VAL A 91 3.81 -6.12 -4.34
N GLY A 92 2.95 -5.34 -4.98
CA GLY A 92 2.69 -3.95 -4.59
C GLY A 92 2.01 -3.81 -3.23
N ASN A 93 0.99 -4.64 -2.96
CA ASN A 93 0.32 -4.63 -1.67
C ASN A 93 1.23 -5.17 -0.55
N ARG A 94 2.08 -6.17 -0.85
CA ARG A 94 3.04 -6.70 0.12
C ARG A 94 4.09 -5.66 0.51
N ILE A 95 4.75 -5.03 -0.48
CA ILE A 95 5.73 -3.96 -0.24
C ILE A 95 5.07 -2.74 0.41
N GLY A 96 3.92 -2.31 -0.11
CA GLY A 96 3.19 -1.15 0.41
C GLY A 96 2.67 -1.39 1.83
N GLY A 97 2.15 -2.58 2.11
CA GLY A 97 1.69 -2.99 3.44
C GLY A 97 2.84 -3.04 4.45
N TYR A 98 3.99 -3.64 4.06
CA TYR A 98 5.20 -3.63 4.87
C TYR A 98 5.64 -2.20 5.21
N GLY A 99 5.84 -1.36 4.19
CA GLY A 99 6.30 0.01 4.41
C GLY A 99 5.35 0.85 5.27
N LEU A 100 4.04 0.62 5.19
CA LEU A 100 3.06 1.28 6.05
C LEU A 100 3.15 0.78 7.49
N ILE A 101 3.15 -0.54 7.69
CA ILE A 101 3.06 -1.10 9.04
C ILE A 101 4.34 -0.86 9.85
N ILE A 102 5.53 -1.02 9.22
CA ILE A 102 6.79 -0.73 9.90
C ILE A 102 6.90 0.75 10.28
N THR A 103 6.45 1.65 9.40
CA THR A 103 6.41 3.09 9.68
C THR A 103 5.53 3.40 10.92
N VAL A 104 4.37 2.75 11.05
CA VAL A 104 3.48 2.94 12.22
C VAL A 104 4.12 2.37 13.49
N ASN A 105 4.63 1.14 13.43
CA ASN A 105 5.23 0.46 14.60
C ASN A 105 6.42 1.24 15.14
N LEU A 106 7.35 1.65 14.29
CA LEU A 106 8.50 2.47 14.67
C LEU A 106 8.09 3.85 15.20
N ALA A 107 7.05 4.47 14.64
CA ALA A 107 6.54 5.74 15.13
C ALA A 107 6.00 5.64 16.56
N VAL A 108 5.28 4.56 16.85
CA VAL A 108 4.78 4.28 18.21
C VAL A 108 5.94 4.01 19.17
N GLU A 109 6.90 3.17 18.78
CA GLU A 109 8.07 2.81 19.58
C GLU A 109 8.94 4.04 19.91
N GLN A 110 9.22 4.87 18.93
CA GLN A 110 10.08 6.05 19.10
C GLN A 110 9.34 7.29 19.60
N GLY A 111 8.03 7.20 19.82
CA GLY A 111 7.22 8.29 20.35
C GLY A 111 7.10 9.50 19.44
N LEU A 112 7.13 9.29 18.11
CA LEU A 112 6.82 10.34 17.14
C LEU A 112 5.31 10.55 17.02
N THR A 113 4.92 11.74 16.55
CA THR A 113 3.52 12.04 16.24
C THR A 113 3.20 11.76 14.77
N VAL A 114 1.91 11.67 14.45
CA VAL A 114 1.43 11.44 13.07
C VAL A 114 1.99 12.48 12.10
N GLU A 115 1.95 13.76 12.47
CA GLU A 115 2.45 14.85 11.64
C GLU A 115 3.98 14.90 11.55
N GLU A 116 4.70 14.42 12.55
CA GLU A 116 6.15 14.28 12.53
C GLU A 116 6.58 13.23 11.49
N VAL A 117 5.94 12.07 11.51
CA VAL A 117 6.20 11.00 10.54
C VAL A 117 5.84 11.44 9.13
N ASP A 118 4.67 12.03 8.91
CA ASP A 118 4.28 12.52 7.57
C ASP A 118 5.23 13.60 7.05
N LYS A 119 5.83 14.40 7.95
CA LYS A 119 6.87 15.35 7.58
C LYS A 119 8.14 14.65 7.07
N LEU A 120 8.56 13.59 7.73
CA LEU A 120 9.77 12.84 7.38
C LEU A 120 9.58 11.94 6.15
N THR A 121 8.38 11.40 5.94
CA THR A 121 8.08 10.41 4.90
C THR A 121 7.36 10.97 3.67
N GLY A 122 7.29 12.29 3.54
CA GLY A 122 6.60 12.95 2.44
C GLY A 122 7.51 13.36 1.28
N THR A 123 7.28 14.57 0.78
CA THR A 123 7.98 15.08 -0.42
C THR A 123 9.49 15.20 -0.28
N ILE A 124 10.01 15.27 0.94
CA ILE A 124 11.46 15.33 1.19
C ILE A 124 12.18 14.08 0.72
N CYS A 125 11.53 12.92 0.81
CA CYS A 125 12.05 11.63 0.36
C CYS A 125 11.48 11.17 -1.00
N GLY A 126 10.91 12.10 -1.78
CA GLY A 126 10.37 11.81 -3.12
C GLY A 126 8.99 11.16 -3.13
N ARG A 127 8.33 11.00 -1.97
CA ARG A 127 6.95 10.49 -1.87
C ARG A 127 5.92 11.60 -2.13
N PRO A 128 4.66 11.26 -2.43
CA PRO A 128 3.56 12.22 -2.57
C PRO A 128 3.37 13.09 -1.30
N LYS A 129 2.70 14.22 -1.45
CA LYS A 129 2.33 15.10 -0.30
C LYS A 129 1.49 14.40 0.77
N SER A 130 0.78 13.36 0.41
CA SER A 130 0.01 12.53 1.34
C SER A 130 0.88 11.77 2.34
N ALA A 131 2.17 11.61 2.04
CA ALA A 131 3.12 10.92 2.90
C ALA A 131 2.60 9.53 3.34
N THR A 132 2.78 9.14 4.60
CA THR A 132 2.36 7.82 5.09
C THR A 132 0.93 7.82 5.61
N PHE A 133 0.61 8.64 6.62
CA PHE A 133 -0.67 8.55 7.32
C PHE A 133 -1.85 9.14 6.55
N ARG A 134 -1.63 10.21 5.79
CA ARG A 134 -2.68 10.69 4.89
C ARG A 134 -2.95 9.70 3.75
N THR A 135 -1.93 8.95 3.31
CA THR A 135 -2.12 7.87 2.34
C THR A 135 -2.90 6.72 2.96
N ALA A 136 -2.58 6.32 4.19
CA ALA A 136 -3.34 5.32 4.93
C ALA A 136 -4.83 5.71 5.09
N ASP A 137 -5.11 6.97 5.39
CA ASP A 137 -6.48 7.50 5.49
C ASP A 137 -7.22 7.48 4.13
N VAL A 138 -6.51 7.66 3.00
CA VAL A 138 -7.09 7.54 1.65
C VAL A 138 -7.38 6.08 1.29
N VAL A 139 -6.46 5.17 1.58
CA VAL A 139 -6.60 3.72 1.34
C VAL A 139 -7.73 3.14 2.19
N GLY A 140 -7.85 3.58 3.42
CA GLY A 140 -8.77 3.09 4.42
C GLY A 140 -8.07 2.13 5.40
N LEU A 141 -8.21 2.43 6.68
CA LEU A 141 -7.49 1.72 7.75
C LEU A 141 -7.93 0.27 7.90
N ASP A 142 -9.19 -0.03 7.64
CA ASP A 142 -9.73 -1.39 7.56
C ASP A 142 -9.12 -2.19 6.42
N THR A 143 -8.95 -1.57 5.24
CA THR A 143 -8.27 -2.19 4.09
C THR A 143 -6.79 -2.44 4.43
N MET A 144 -6.11 -1.46 5.02
CA MET A 144 -4.73 -1.60 5.48
C MET A 144 -4.59 -2.77 6.46
N LYS A 145 -5.44 -2.83 7.50
CA LYS A 145 -5.44 -3.93 8.47
C LYS A 145 -5.66 -5.27 7.79
N HIS A 146 -6.63 -5.36 6.87
CA HIS A 146 -6.93 -6.59 6.15
C HIS A 146 -5.75 -7.08 5.30
N VAL A 147 -5.10 -6.21 4.56
CA VAL A 147 -3.90 -6.54 3.74
C VAL A 147 -2.76 -7.01 4.65
N THR A 148 -2.48 -6.30 5.73
CA THR A 148 -1.44 -6.64 6.70
C THR A 148 -1.71 -8.00 7.34
N GLN A 149 -2.92 -8.22 7.84
CA GLN A 149 -3.32 -9.49 8.46
C GLN A 149 -3.25 -10.64 7.46
N THR A 150 -3.69 -10.44 6.22
CA THR A 150 -3.60 -11.47 5.16
C THR A 150 -2.15 -11.86 4.89
N THR A 151 -1.22 -10.89 4.85
CA THR A 151 0.21 -11.18 4.71
C THR A 151 0.73 -11.97 5.90
N TYR A 152 0.44 -11.52 7.11
CA TYR A 152 0.84 -12.21 8.34
C TYR A 152 0.35 -13.68 8.40
N ASP A 153 -0.92 -13.91 8.04
CA ASP A 153 -1.53 -15.23 8.15
C ASP A 153 -1.09 -16.19 7.04
N LYS A 154 -0.85 -15.69 5.84
CA LYS A 154 -0.66 -16.54 4.65
C LYS A 154 0.77 -16.55 4.11
N ALA A 155 1.59 -15.53 4.34
CA ALA A 155 2.97 -15.50 3.89
C ALA A 155 3.92 -16.09 4.95
N LEU A 156 3.78 -17.40 5.21
CA LEU A 156 4.47 -18.08 6.31
C LEU A 156 6.00 -18.12 6.15
N GLU A 157 6.48 -18.04 4.91
CA GLU A 157 7.91 -18.06 4.58
C GLU A 157 8.49 -16.64 4.42
N ASP A 158 7.74 -15.60 4.83
CA ASP A 158 8.22 -14.22 4.78
C ASP A 158 9.23 -13.99 5.91
N GLU A 159 10.44 -13.59 5.57
CA GLU A 159 11.52 -13.31 6.52
C GLU A 159 11.17 -12.15 7.48
N GLU A 160 10.30 -11.23 7.06
CA GLU A 160 9.84 -10.09 7.85
C GLU A 160 8.41 -10.27 8.40
N ARG A 161 7.93 -11.52 8.48
CA ARG A 161 6.57 -11.83 8.88
C ARG A 161 6.14 -11.16 10.20
N ASP A 162 7.03 -11.17 11.20
CA ASP A 162 6.73 -10.61 12.52
C ASP A 162 6.55 -9.07 12.49
N SER A 163 7.12 -8.42 11.50
CA SER A 163 6.97 -6.97 11.28
C SER A 163 5.55 -6.57 10.86
N TYR A 164 4.72 -7.53 10.38
CA TYR A 164 3.31 -7.30 10.06
C TYR A 164 2.38 -7.34 11.27
N SER A 165 2.89 -7.22 12.49
CA SER A 165 2.06 -7.11 13.69
C SER A 165 1.19 -5.85 13.65
N ILE A 166 -0.11 -6.00 13.93
CA ILE A 166 -1.06 -4.88 13.89
C ILE A 166 -0.89 -4.01 15.14
N PRO A 167 -0.49 -2.74 15.02
CA PRO A 167 -0.37 -1.85 16.17
C PRO A 167 -1.74 -1.52 16.75
N GLU A 168 -1.81 -1.40 18.09
CA GLU A 168 -3.05 -1.18 18.85
C GLU A 168 -3.84 0.04 18.35
N ILE A 169 -3.16 1.08 17.92
CA ILE A 169 -3.83 2.28 17.37
C ILE A 169 -4.75 1.97 16.18
N LEU A 170 -4.39 1.01 15.32
CA LEU A 170 -5.27 0.62 14.22
C LEU A 170 -6.55 -0.04 14.74
N ASN A 171 -6.46 -0.86 15.77
CA ASN A 171 -7.63 -1.46 16.42
C ASN A 171 -8.54 -0.36 17.02
N ILE A 172 -7.97 0.55 17.81
CA ILE A 172 -8.69 1.68 18.42
C ILE A 172 -9.43 2.52 17.37
N LEU A 173 -8.78 2.85 16.26
CA LEU A 173 -9.37 3.67 15.19
C LEU A 173 -10.50 2.90 14.49
N ILE A 174 -10.28 1.65 14.13
CA ILE A 174 -11.25 0.82 13.39
C ILE A 174 -12.48 0.54 14.23
N GLU A 175 -12.33 0.14 15.49
CA GLU A 175 -13.42 -0.13 16.43
C GLU A 175 -14.28 1.10 16.72
N SER A 176 -13.70 2.30 16.55
CA SER A 176 -14.41 3.57 16.69
C SER A 176 -14.97 4.11 15.37
N ASP A 177 -15.06 3.29 14.31
CA ASP A 177 -15.48 3.67 12.94
C ASP A 177 -14.70 4.86 12.35
N ARG A 178 -13.42 4.96 12.72
CA ARG A 178 -12.48 5.97 12.20
C ARG A 178 -11.58 5.36 11.13
N LEU A 179 -12.16 5.12 9.95
CA LEU A 179 -11.57 4.32 8.88
C LEU A 179 -10.80 5.16 7.84
N GLY A 180 -10.57 6.44 8.09
CA GLY A 180 -9.92 7.36 7.18
C GLY A 180 -10.91 8.28 6.46
N GLN A 181 -10.62 8.67 5.21
CA GLN A 181 -11.42 9.66 4.47
C GLN A 181 -12.89 9.25 4.29
N LYS A 182 -13.17 7.98 4.14
CA LYS A 182 -14.53 7.46 3.92
C LYS A 182 -15.46 7.70 5.13
N THR A 183 -14.90 7.75 6.34
CA THR A 183 -15.62 8.09 7.58
C THR A 183 -15.27 9.48 8.11
N ARG A 184 -14.51 10.27 7.34
CA ARG A 184 -14.04 11.62 7.67
C ARG A 184 -13.13 11.70 8.90
N ALA A 185 -12.65 10.58 9.40
CA ALA A 185 -11.75 10.45 10.52
C ALA A 185 -10.88 9.19 10.36
N GLY A 186 -9.59 9.29 10.65
CA GLY A 186 -8.60 8.23 10.63
C GLY A 186 -7.41 8.65 11.48
N PHE A 187 -6.19 8.60 10.97
CA PHE A 187 -5.04 9.24 11.62
C PHE A 187 -5.20 10.76 11.69
N TYR A 188 -5.91 11.32 10.72
CA TYR A 188 -6.29 12.73 10.72
C TYR A 188 -7.81 12.88 10.77
N LYS A 189 -8.25 13.99 11.37
CA LYS A 189 -9.65 14.42 11.39
C LYS A 189 -9.75 15.89 11.05
N LYS A 190 -10.67 16.22 10.13
CA LYS A 190 -11.05 17.61 9.87
C LYS A 190 -12.15 18.01 10.85
N MET A 191 -11.90 19.06 11.60
CA MET A 191 -12.84 19.61 12.58
C MET A 191 -13.86 20.55 11.92
N ASP A 192 -14.90 20.96 12.65
CA ASP A 192 -15.97 21.83 12.15
C ASP A 192 -15.45 23.23 11.76
N ASP A 193 -14.46 23.73 12.46
CA ASP A 193 -13.75 24.98 12.13
C ASP A 193 -12.78 24.85 10.94
N ARG A 194 -12.78 23.69 10.28
CA ARG A 194 -11.91 23.29 9.16
C ARG A 194 -10.44 23.07 9.53
N SER A 195 -10.05 23.19 10.79
CA SER A 195 -8.72 22.77 11.24
C SER A 195 -8.53 21.27 11.07
N ILE A 196 -7.27 20.83 10.89
CA ILE A 196 -6.94 19.41 10.78
C ILE A 196 -6.20 19.01 12.04
N HIS A 197 -6.76 18.05 12.76
CA HIS A 197 -6.18 17.47 13.95
C HIS A 197 -5.56 16.11 13.61
N SER A 198 -4.54 15.71 14.36
CA SER A 198 -3.90 14.39 14.29
C SER A 198 -4.25 13.54 15.51
N GLY A 199 -4.36 12.23 15.29
CA GLY A 199 -4.63 11.26 16.34
C GLY A 199 -3.38 10.93 17.17
N ASN A 200 -3.56 10.73 18.45
CA ASN A 200 -2.53 10.21 19.33
C ASN A 200 -2.40 8.69 19.16
N PHE A 201 -1.19 8.16 18.98
CA PHE A 201 -0.97 6.73 18.76
C PHE A 201 -1.36 5.81 19.94
N LYS A 202 -1.43 6.36 21.17
CA LYS A 202 -1.79 5.58 22.35
C LYS A 202 -3.28 5.61 22.65
N THR A 203 -3.92 6.77 22.47
CA THR A 203 -5.32 6.97 22.88
C THR A 203 -6.29 7.10 21.72
N GLY A 204 -5.79 7.40 20.53
CA GLY A 204 -6.61 7.75 19.38
C GLY A 204 -7.34 9.10 19.49
N GLU A 205 -7.09 9.88 20.55
CA GLU A 205 -7.68 11.22 20.72
C GLU A 205 -7.07 12.23 19.76
N TYR A 206 -7.87 13.15 19.28
CA TYR A 206 -7.43 14.18 18.32
C TYR A 206 -7.00 15.45 19.00
N SER A 207 -5.86 15.98 18.58
CA SER A 207 -5.35 17.28 19.02
C SER A 207 -4.86 18.12 17.82
N PRO A 208 -4.83 19.47 17.96
CA PRO A 208 -4.23 20.33 16.95
C PRO A 208 -2.80 19.91 16.64
N GLN A 209 -2.44 19.93 15.35
CA GLN A 209 -1.09 19.57 14.92
C GLN A 209 -0.03 20.51 15.51
N GLY A 210 1.02 19.95 16.07
CA GLY A 210 2.18 20.69 16.54
C GLY A 210 3.06 21.24 15.40
N LYS A 211 3.94 22.16 15.74
CA LYS A 211 4.99 22.60 14.81
C LYS A 211 6.10 21.56 14.76
N VAL A 212 6.19 20.87 13.64
CA VAL A 212 7.24 19.86 13.42
C VAL A 212 8.55 20.54 13.01
N ARG A 213 9.63 20.26 13.75
CA ARG A 213 10.99 20.73 13.48
C ARG A 213 11.97 19.59 13.64
N PHE A 214 12.70 19.29 12.55
CA PHE A 214 13.82 18.37 12.53
C PHE A 214 14.99 19.04 11.82
N ASP A 215 16.19 18.93 12.37
CA ASP A 215 17.39 19.50 11.76
C ASP A 215 17.74 18.74 10.48
N CYS A 216 17.61 17.41 10.45
CA CYS A 216 17.81 16.63 9.24
C CYS A 216 16.89 17.12 8.09
N TYR A 217 15.61 17.40 8.37
CA TYR A 217 14.69 17.93 7.39
C TYR A 217 15.09 19.33 6.90
N ARG A 218 15.52 20.22 7.81
CA ARG A 218 15.99 21.55 7.47
C ARG A 218 17.20 21.50 6.54
N ILE A 219 18.19 20.66 6.86
CA ILE A 219 19.39 20.47 6.04
C ILE A 219 19.01 19.84 4.69
N ALA A 220 18.23 18.77 4.69
CA ALA A 220 17.82 18.07 3.47
C ALA A 220 17.07 18.98 2.48
N LYS A 221 16.28 19.93 2.99
CA LYS A 221 15.51 20.87 2.16
C LYS A 221 16.39 21.77 1.28
N ASP A 222 17.61 22.05 1.71
CA ASP A 222 18.55 22.91 0.98
C ASP A 222 19.23 22.19 -0.20
N HIS A 223 19.16 20.86 -0.26
CA HIS A 223 19.66 20.09 -1.38
C HIS A 223 18.70 20.04 -2.57
N GLN A 224 19.24 19.98 -3.78
CA GLN A 224 18.46 19.90 -5.02
C GLN A 224 18.16 18.45 -5.41
N LYS A 225 19.17 17.57 -5.32
CA LYS A 225 19.04 16.18 -5.74
C LYS A 225 18.40 15.33 -4.64
N LEU A 226 17.56 14.38 -5.04
CA LEU A 226 16.89 13.46 -4.10
C LEU A 226 17.90 12.65 -3.29
N ALA A 227 18.97 12.14 -3.93
CA ALA A 227 20.01 11.36 -3.24
C ALA A 227 20.64 12.16 -2.08
N ASP A 228 20.98 13.43 -2.32
CA ASP A 228 21.59 14.28 -1.29
C ASP A 228 20.60 14.57 -0.15
N LYS A 229 19.29 14.73 -0.47
CA LYS A 229 18.23 14.86 0.53
C LYS A 229 18.11 13.61 1.40
N LEU A 230 18.12 12.42 0.77
CA LEU A 230 18.01 11.16 1.50
C LEU A 230 19.24 10.95 2.40
N CYS A 231 20.45 11.26 1.92
CA CYS A 231 21.65 11.23 2.75
C CYS A 231 21.54 12.19 3.95
N ALA A 232 21.11 13.43 3.75
CA ALA A 232 20.94 14.40 4.83
C ALA A 232 19.86 13.98 5.85
N MET A 233 18.80 13.31 5.38
CA MET A 233 17.79 12.73 6.26
C MET A 233 18.32 11.56 7.07
N ALA A 234 19.06 10.64 6.46
CA ALA A 234 19.49 9.39 7.08
C ALA A 234 20.70 9.58 8.03
N TYR A 235 21.65 10.45 7.68
CA TYR A 235 22.92 10.61 8.41
C TYR A 235 22.95 11.83 9.34
N GLY A 236 21.83 12.46 9.65
CA GLY A 236 21.73 13.47 10.68
C GLY A 236 21.83 12.89 12.10
N GLU A 237 21.89 13.76 13.11
CA GLU A 237 22.06 13.36 14.52
C GLU A 237 20.77 13.48 15.33
N ASP A 238 19.69 14.06 14.75
CA ASP A 238 18.44 14.24 15.46
C ASP A 238 17.54 12.98 15.45
N ARG A 239 16.49 13.00 16.26
CA ARG A 239 15.56 11.86 16.33
C ARG A 239 14.84 11.59 14.99
N GLY A 240 14.70 12.62 14.14
CA GLY A 240 14.12 12.46 12.81
C GLY A 240 15.03 11.64 11.90
N SER A 241 16.35 11.85 11.96
CA SER A 241 17.34 11.04 11.25
C SER A 241 17.35 9.60 11.73
N LYS A 242 17.33 9.39 13.04
CA LYS A 242 17.29 8.04 13.61
C LYS A 242 16.08 7.27 13.10
N TYR A 243 14.90 7.87 13.19
CA TYR A 243 13.67 7.27 12.67
C TYR A 243 13.74 7.01 11.16
N PHE A 244 14.23 8.00 10.38
CA PHE A 244 14.34 7.89 8.93
C PHE A 244 15.30 6.79 8.47
N TRP A 245 16.35 6.54 9.24
CA TRP A 245 17.29 5.46 8.97
C TRP A 245 16.68 4.07 9.15
N GLU A 246 15.75 3.91 10.09
CA GLU A 246 15.14 2.62 10.44
C GLU A 246 13.95 2.23 9.54
N ILE A 247 13.36 3.19 8.80
CA ILE A 247 12.27 2.92 7.86
C ILE A 247 12.78 2.73 6.43
#